data_d2b31db6abd5b2cb78b9a55ddfd8d72f
#
_entry.id   d2b31db6abd5b2cb78b9a55ddfd8d72f
#
_cell.length_a   1.000
_cell.length_b   1.000
_cell.length_c   1.000
_cell.angle_alpha   90.00
_cell.angle_beta   90.00
_cell.angle_gamma   90.00
#
_symmetry.space_group_name_H-M   'P 1'
#
loop_
_entity.id
_entity.type
_entity.pdbx_description
1 polymer ?
#
loop_
_entity_poly.entity_id
_entity_poly.type
_entity_poly.pdbx_seq_one_letter_code
_entity_poly.pdbx_strand_id
1 'polypeptide(L)'
;DLSKVKQFIAVGRDVSMAAIYTGRPISTFLWEMDAVDFSAFVHDIQAYSVDECVARFKISYNEAETLHVSLMIYALFISLTNVEKIIVPETNIRNGVLLSRSSTLNQELQKEFDSQITASARNLLLKYRGDVNHAECVKMISLKIYDQLKEEVQLGEHARILLETAAILHDIGVFIRYDNHNIHSSY
;
A
#
# COMPACT_ATOMS: atom_id res chain seq x y z
N ASP A 1 -3.98 -12.98 6.80
CA ASP A 1 -4.53 -12.93 8.17
C ASP A 1 -4.49 -11.48 8.64
N LEU A 2 -5.65 -10.80 8.59
CA LEU A 2 -5.80 -9.37 8.92
C LEU A 2 -5.69 -9.13 10.43
N SER A 3 -5.81 -10.17 11.27
CA SER A 3 -5.64 -10.04 12.72
C SER A 3 -4.22 -9.64 13.15
N LYS A 4 -3.24 -9.77 12.25
CA LYS A 4 -1.83 -9.37 12.48
C LYS A 4 -1.53 -7.92 12.12
N VAL A 5 -2.50 -7.20 11.56
CA VAL A 5 -2.34 -5.78 11.26
C VAL A 5 -2.18 -5.02 12.57
N LYS A 6 -1.10 -4.26 12.68
CA LYS A 6 -0.78 -3.48 13.89
C LYS A 6 -1.18 -2.02 13.78
N GLN A 7 -1.32 -1.53 12.55
CA GLN A 7 -1.62 -0.13 12.28
C GLN A 7 -2.54 -0.05 11.06
N PHE A 8 -3.58 0.79 11.16
CA PHE A 8 -4.50 1.07 10.08
C PHE A 8 -4.35 2.53 9.66
N ILE A 9 -3.96 2.75 8.41
CA ILE A 9 -3.86 4.08 7.84
C ILE A 9 -4.99 4.23 6.83
N ALA A 10 -5.88 5.17 7.10
CA ALA A 10 -7.03 5.46 6.24
C ALA A 10 -6.80 6.76 5.47
N VAL A 11 -6.91 6.71 4.15
CA VAL A 11 -6.70 7.86 3.25
C VAL A 11 -7.95 8.09 2.44
N GLY A 12 -8.50 9.28 2.51
CA GLY A 12 -9.68 9.66 1.75
C GLY A 12 -10.43 10.80 2.40
N ARG A 13 -11.27 11.47 1.62
CA ARG A 13 -11.99 12.66 2.09
C ARG A 13 -13.01 12.33 3.18
N ASP A 14 -13.75 11.23 3.00
CA ASP A 14 -14.80 10.82 3.93
C ASP A 14 -14.24 10.44 5.30
N VAL A 15 -13.14 9.67 5.32
CA VAL A 15 -12.47 9.32 6.57
C VAL A 15 -11.75 10.51 7.20
N SER A 16 -11.25 11.45 6.40
CA SER A 16 -10.69 12.71 6.92
C SER A 16 -11.78 13.56 7.59
N MET A 17 -12.97 13.60 7.01
CA MET A 17 -14.12 14.23 7.63
C MET A 17 -14.48 13.55 8.97
N ALA A 18 -14.57 12.21 8.99
CA ALA A 18 -14.81 11.49 10.23
C ALA A 18 -13.75 11.79 11.31
N ALA A 19 -12.47 11.91 10.91
CA ALA A 19 -11.38 12.23 11.82
C ALA A 19 -11.52 13.62 12.48
N ILE A 20 -12.09 14.59 11.78
CA ILE A 20 -12.37 15.91 12.33
C ILE A 20 -13.42 15.83 13.45
N TYR A 21 -14.38 14.91 13.37
CA TYR A 21 -15.47 14.78 14.34
C TYR A 21 -15.19 13.83 15.49
N THR A 22 -14.34 12.82 15.28
CA THR A 22 -14.10 11.76 16.26
C THR A 22 -12.64 11.62 16.68
N GLY A 23 -11.73 12.23 15.92
CA GLY A 23 -10.29 12.09 16.15
C GLY A 23 -9.67 13.29 16.85
N ARG A 24 -8.37 13.17 17.05
CA ARG A 24 -7.51 14.26 17.56
C ARG A 24 -6.33 14.48 16.60
N PRO A 25 -5.91 15.73 16.38
CA PRO A 25 -4.72 16.01 15.59
C PRO A 25 -3.46 15.59 16.38
N ILE A 26 -2.58 14.81 15.73
CA ILE A 26 -1.25 14.50 16.28
C ILE A 26 -0.15 15.35 15.62
N SER A 27 -0.41 15.91 14.46
CA SER A 27 0.41 16.92 13.80
C SER A 27 -0.42 17.79 12.88
N THR A 28 0.20 18.74 12.20
CA THR A 28 -0.48 19.64 11.24
C THR A 28 -1.20 18.87 10.11
N PHE A 29 -0.71 17.68 9.77
CA PHE A 29 -1.21 16.89 8.62
C PHE A 29 -1.65 15.47 9.00
N LEU A 30 -1.79 15.18 10.29
CA LEU A 30 -2.03 13.81 10.75
C LEU A 30 -3.02 13.78 11.90
N TRP A 31 -4.04 12.96 11.77
CA TRP A 31 -5.08 12.73 12.77
C TRP A 31 -5.03 11.29 13.28
N GLU A 32 -5.43 11.08 14.50
CA GLU A 32 -5.62 9.79 15.14
C GLU A 32 -7.06 9.68 15.63
N MET A 33 -7.70 8.55 15.36
CA MET A 33 -9.03 8.20 15.88
C MET A 33 -8.96 6.87 16.60
N ASP A 34 -9.76 6.70 17.66
CA ASP A 34 -10.01 5.38 18.23
C ASP A 34 -10.99 4.59 17.33
N ALA A 35 -10.71 3.31 17.10
CA ALA A 35 -11.54 2.46 16.24
C ALA A 35 -12.98 2.30 16.76
N VAL A 36 -13.15 2.35 18.10
CA VAL A 36 -14.45 2.29 18.77
C VAL A 36 -15.25 3.56 18.49
N ASP A 37 -14.63 4.75 18.64
CA ASP A 37 -15.30 6.03 18.40
C ASP A 37 -15.66 6.20 16.92
N PHE A 38 -14.76 5.75 16.01
CA PHE A 38 -15.07 5.73 14.59
C PHE A 38 -16.24 4.81 14.28
N SER A 39 -16.30 3.62 14.86
CA SER A 39 -17.40 2.68 14.62
C SER A 39 -18.74 3.22 15.16
N ALA A 40 -18.73 3.87 16.32
CA ALA A 40 -19.91 4.55 16.86
C ALA A 40 -20.38 5.68 15.94
N PHE A 41 -19.46 6.50 15.46
CA PHE A 41 -19.75 7.58 14.50
C PHE A 41 -20.38 7.03 13.20
N VAL A 42 -19.81 5.94 12.64
CA VAL A 42 -20.36 5.29 11.45
C VAL A 42 -21.76 4.76 11.69
N HIS A 43 -22.02 4.22 12.86
CA HIS A 43 -23.36 3.76 13.25
C HIS A 43 -24.36 4.92 13.33
N ASP A 44 -23.97 6.01 14.01
CA ASP A 44 -24.84 7.19 14.19
C ASP A 44 -25.16 7.87 12.88
N ILE A 45 -24.18 7.98 11.97
CA ILE A 45 -24.38 8.66 10.69
C ILE A 45 -25.37 7.91 9.78
N GLN A 46 -25.55 6.60 9.95
CA GLN A 46 -26.53 5.82 9.17
C GLN A 46 -27.97 6.25 9.43
N ALA A 47 -28.24 6.92 10.53
CA ALA A 47 -29.57 7.44 10.84
C ALA A 47 -29.87 8.76 10.12
N TYR A 48 -28.89 9.42 9.52
CA TYR A 48 -29.07 10.71 8.86
C TYR A 48 -29.45 10.53 7.40
N SER A 49 -30.37 11.36 6.94
CA SER A 49 -30.66 11.52 5.50
C SER A 49 -29.49 12.25 4.80
N VAL A 50 -29.49 12.21 3.47
CA VAL A 50 -28.51 12.95 2.65
C VAL A 50 -28.56 14.43 2.97
N ASP A 51 -29.76 15.03 3.10
CA ASP A 51 -29.96 16.44 3.43
C ASP A 51 -29.36 16.80 4.81
N GLU A 52 -29.56 15.94 5.79
CA GLU A 52 -29.00 16.10 7.12
C GLU A 52 -27.47 16.00 7.11
N CYS A 53 -26.91 15.09 6.31
CA CYS A 53 -25.47 15.01 6.13
C CYS A 53 -24.89 16.29 5.50
N VAL A 54 -25.53 16.80 4.44
CA VAL A 54 -25.14 18.08 3.81
C VAL A 54 -25.15 19.22 4.81
N ALA A 55 -26.25 19.37 5.56
CA ALA A 55 -26.42 20.47 6.51
C ALA A 55 -25.43 20.36 7.68
N ARG A 56 -25.24 19.14 8.24
CA ARG A 56 -24.44 18.91 9.43
C ARG A 56 -22.95 18.95 9.17
N PHE A 57 -22.50 18.31 8.09
CA PHE A 57 -21.08 18.17 7.75
C PHE A 57 -20.56 19.20 6.76
N LYS A 58 -21.45 20.03 6.22
CA LYS A 58 -21.15 21.09 5.22
C LYS A 58 -20.43 20.53 3.99
N ILE A 59 -20.88 19.38 3.52
CA ILE A 59 -20.39 18.69 2.33
C ILE A 59 -21.37 18.86 1.17
N SER A 60 -20.93 18.57 -0.06
CA SER A 60 -21.81 18.60 -1.23
C SER A 60 -22.79 17.41 -1.23
N TYR A 61 -23.88 17.51 -2.00
CA TYR A 61 -24.83 16.41 -2.17
C TYR A 61 -24.18 15.13 -2.70
N ASN A 62 -23.31 15.27 -3.70
CA ASN A 62 -22.57 14.12 -4.26
C ASN A 62 -21.70 13.40 -3.22
N GLU A 63 -21.11 14.14 -2.29
CA GLU A 63 -20.34 13.58 -1.18
C GLU A 63 -21.25 12.91 -0.15
N ALA A 64 -22.37 13.53 0.17
CA ALA A 64 -23.32 12.99 1.15
C ALA A 64 -23.95 11.67 0.67
N GLU A 65 -24.25 11.54 -0.63
CA GLU A 65 -24.80 10.31 -1.22
C GLU A 65 -23.86 9.10 -1.07
N THR A 66 -22.57 9.31 -1.12
CA THR A 66 -21.58 8.23 -1.04
C THR A 66 -21.02 8.02 0.37
N LEU A 67 -21.22 8.96 1.27
CA LEU A 67 -20.61 9.02 2.59
C LEU A 67 -20.87 7.76 3.43
N HIS A 68 -22.14 7.34 3.52
CA HIS A 68 -22.52 6.16 4.30
C HIS A 68 -21.79 4.90 3.83
N VAL A 69 -21.82 4.64 2.52
CA VAL A 69 -21.20 3.45 1.92
C VAL A 69 -19.68 3.49 2.12
N SER A 70 -19.08 4.66 1.88
CA SER A 70 -17.63 4.84 2.05
C SER A 70 -17.19 4.55 3.49
N LEU A 71 -17.85 5.15 4.48
CA LEU A 71 -17.51 4.93 5.89
C LEU A 71 -17.80 3.52 6.36
N MET A 72 -18.86 2.88 5.87
CA MET A 72 -19.14 1.46 6.16
C MET A 72 -18.05 0.52 5.63
N ILE A 73 -17.47 0.81 4.46
CA ILE A 73 -16.34 0.04 3.92
C ILE A 73 -15.13 0.14 4.85
N TYR A 74 -14.79 1.34 5.32
CA TYR A 74 -13.70 1.50 6.31
C TYR A 74 -14.00 0.73 7.61
N ALA A 75 -15.22 0.86 8.14
CA ALA A 75 -15.62 0.15 9.36
C ALA A 75 -15.54 -1.37 9.19
N LEU A 76 -15.92 -1.89 8.03
CA LEU A 76 -15.79 -3.32 7.72
C LEU A 76 -14.32 -3.76 7.74
N PHE A 77 -13.42 -3.04 7.08
CA PHE A 77 -12.01 -3.40 7.07
C PHE A 77 -11.39 -3.32 8.47
N ILE A 78 -11.74 -2.29 9.26
CA ILE A 78 -11.28 -2.13 10.63
C ILE A 78 -11.76 -3.29 11.50
N SER A 79 -13.03 -3.71 11.36
CA SER A 79 -13.60 -4.83 12.12
C SER A 79 -12.92 -6.18 11.86
N LEU A 80 -12.25 -6.34 10.71
CA LEU A 80 -11.47 -7.53 10.36
C LEU A 80 -10.04 -7.50 10.97
N THR A 81 -9.68 -6.42 11.64
CA THR A 81 -8.38 -6.22 12.29
C THR A 81 -8.53 -6.11 13.80
N ASN A 82 -7.43 -6.19 14.54
CA ASN A 82 -7.39 -5.93 15.98
C ASN A 82 -6.80 -4.55 16.29
N VAL A 83 -6.96 -3.61 15.36
CA VAL A 83 -6.39 -2.27 15.50
C VAL A 83 -7.26 -1.42 16.40
N GLU A 84 -6.67 -0.82 17.42
CA GLU A 84 -7.34 0.08 18.34
C GLU A 84 -7.40 1.52 17.82
N LYS A 85 -6.42 1.90 16.99
CA LYS A 85 -6.25 3.26 16.49
C LYS A 85 -6.12 3.33 14.98
N ILE A 86 -6.74 4.33 14.41
CA ILE A 86 -6.74 4.63 12.98
C ILE A 86 -5.97 5.93 12.79
N ILE A 87 -4.99 5.90 11.89
CA ILE A 87 -4.23 7.07 11.49
C ILE A 87 -4.79 7.61 10.18
N VAL A 88 -5.09 8.90 10.17
CA VAL A 88 -5.66 9.58 9.01
C VAL A 88 -4.75 10.74 8.61
N PRO A 89 -3.95 10.60 7.55
CA PRO A 89 -3.16 11.70 7.02
C PRO A 89 -4.04 12.64 6.20
N GLU A 90 -3.77 13.94 6.31
CA GLU A 90 -4.39 14.97 5.46
C GLU A 90 -3.75 14.97 4.07
N THR A 91 -3.99 13.90 3.34
CA THR A 91 -3.47 13.68 1.99
C THR A 91 -4.49 12.97 1.12
N ASN A 92 -4.21 12.92 -0.17
CA ASN A 92 -5.03 12.21 -1.14
C ASN A 92 -4.18 11.64 -2.29
N ILE A 93 -4.79 10.82 -3.13
CA ILE A 93 -4.13 10.19 -4.28
C ILE A 93 -3.47 11.22 -5.20
N ARG A 94 -4.09 12.42 -5.38
CA ARG A 94 -3.53 13.48 -6.24
C ARG A 94 -2.19 13.98 -5.68
N ASN A 95 -2.09 14.15 -4.37
CA ASN A 95 -0.84 14.54 -3.71
C ASN A 95 0.25 13.47 -3.94
N GLY A 96 -0.11 12.18 -3.84
CA GLY A 96 0.81 11.08 -4.13
C GLY A 96 1.30 11.08 -5.58
N VAL A 97 0.39 11.32 -6.55
CA VAL A 97 0.78 11.42 -7.97
C VAL A 97 1.67 12.62 -8.24
N LEU A 98 1.37 13.79 -7.65
CA LEU A 98 2.20 14.98 -7.77
C LEU A 98 3.60 14.74 -7.16
N LEU A 99 3.65 14.12 -6.00
CA LEU A 99 4.90 13.77 -5.34
C LEU A 99 5.73 12.79 -6.18
N SER A 100 5.12 11.77 -6.77
CA SER A 100 5.81 10.80 -7.64
C SER A 100 6.37 11.43 -8.93
N ARG A 101 5.81 12.56 -9.36
CA ARG A 101 6.29 13.34 -10.52
C ARG A 101 7.32 14.40 -10.16
N SER A 102 7.51 14.71 -8.89
CA SER A 102 8.46 15.70 -8.42
C SER A 102 9.89 15.13 -8.46
N SER A 103 10.73 15.68 -9.32
CA SER A 103 12.10 15.20 -9.54
C SER A 103 13.06 15.41 -8.33
N THR A 104 12.72 16.24 -7.38
CA THR A 104 13.58 16.60 -6.25
C THR A 104 13.50 15.65 -5.05
N LEU A 105 12.43 14.85 -4.95
CA LEU A 105 12.27 13.84 -3.89
C LEU A 105 12.70 12.43 -4.36
N ASN A 106 13.31 12.33 -5.53
CA ASN A 106 13.38 11.10 -6.30
C ASN A 106 14.23 9.98 -5.70
N GLN A 107 15.36 10.27 -5.06
CA GLN A 107 16.28 9.18 -4.69
C GLN A 107 15.82 8.37 -3.46
N GLU A 108 15.27 9.03 -2.45
CA GLU A 108 14.77 8.33 -1.26
C GLU A 108 13.46 7.58 -1.55
N LEU A 109 12.50 8.27 -2.20
CA LEU A 109 11.25 7.64 -2.63
C LEU A 109 11.50 6.50 -3.62
N GLN A 110 12.45 6.66 -4.56
CA GLN A 110 12.79 5.60 -5.49
C GLN A 110 13.32 4.36 -4.76
N LYS A 111 14.20 4.53 -3.77
CA LYS A 111 14.68 3.42 -2.93
C LYS A 111 13.56 2.73 -2.15
N GLU A 112 12.59 3.52 -1.65
CA GLU A 112 11.41 2.95 -0.98
C GLU A 112 10.54 2.15 -1.96
N PHE A 113 10.29 2.66 -3.17
CA PHE A 113 9.56 1.92 -4.21
C PHE A 113 10.31 0.65 -4.62
N ASP A 114 11.62 0.73 -4.84
CA ASP A 114 12.44 -0.43 -5.17
C ASP A 114 12.39 -1.49 -4.06
N SER A 115 12.43 -1.07 -2.80
CA SER A 115 12.29 -1.99 -1.66
C SER A 115 10.92 -2.65 -1.60
N GLN A 116 9.83 -1.92 -1.94
CA GLN A 116 8.49 -2.48 -2.03
C GLN A 116 8.34 -3.50 -3.19
N ILE A 117 8.97 -3.22 -4.34
CA ILE A 117 9.01 -4.16 -5.48
C ILE A 117 9.71 -5.44 -5.06
N THR A 118 10.89 -5.34 -4.43
CA THR A 118 11.66 -6.49 -3.95
C THR A 118 10.90 -7.29 -2.88
N ALA A 119 10.25 -6.59 -1.94
CA ALA A 119 9.41 -7.24 -0.93
C ALA A 119 8.21 -7.97 -1.54
N SER A 120 7.58 -7.38 -2.57
CA SER A 120 6.47 -7.98 -3.31
C SER A 120 6.93 -9.23 -4.06
N ALA A 121 8.08 -9.18 -4.74
CA ALA A 121 8.68 -10.34 -5.41
C ALA A 121 8.96 -11.48 -4.41
N ARG A 122 9.52 -11.15 -3.25
CA ARG A 122 9.78 -12.13 -2.20
C ARG A 122 8.49 -12.76 -1.65
N ASN A 123 7.43 -11.96 -1.48
CA ASN A 123 6.12 -12.47 -1.06
C ASN A 123 5.52 -13.42 -2.10
N LEU A 124 5.69 -13.14 -3.40
CA LEU A 124 5.29 -14.04 -4.47
C LEU A 124 6.09 -15.35 -4.42
N LEU A 125 7.40 -15.29 -4.27
CA LEU A 125 8.26 -16.47 -4.11
C LEU A 125 7.76 -17.36 -2.98
N LEU A 126 7.48 -16.78 -1.80
CA LEU A 126 6.95 -17.50 -0.65
C LEU A 126 5.56 -18.09 -0.91
N LYS A 127 4.67 -17.34 -1.55
CA LYS A 127 3.32 -17.78 -1.91
C LYS A 127 3.35 -19.03 -2.80
N TYR A 128 4.28 -19.08 -3.73
CA TYR A 128 4.45 -20.19 -4.66
C TYR A 128 5.50 -21.22 -4.18
N ARG A 129 5.86 -21.18 -2.89
CA ARG A 129 6.76 -22.15 -2.23
C ARG A 129 8.13 -22.28 -2.89
N GLY A 130 8.66 -21.18 -3.45
CA GLY A 130 10.00 -21.15 -4.03
C GLY A 130 11.09 -21.24 -2.96
N ASP A 131 12.28 -21.67 -3.37
CA ASP A 131 13.45 -21.75 -2.50
C ASP A 131 14.04 -20.37 -2.25
N VAL A 132 13.80 -19.83 -1.05
CA VAL A 132 14.25 -18.49 -0.65
C VAL A 132 15.79 -18.41 -0.62
N ASN A 133 16.47 -19.47 -0.16
CA ASN A 133 17.94 -19.46 -0.04
C ASN A 133 18.58 -19.46 -1.42
N HIS A 134 18.04 -20.25 -2.34
CA HIS A 134 18.49 -20.28 -3.72
C HIS A 134 18.26 -18.92 -4.39
N ALA A 135 17.07 -18.37 -4.30
CA ALA A 135 16.72 -17.06 -4.89
C ALA A 135 17.62 -15.92 -4.35
N GLU A 136 17.89 -15.89 -3.04
CA GLU A 136 18.80 -14.89 -2.45
C GLU A 136 20.25 -15.08 -2.94
N CYS A 137 20.70 -16.31 -3.10
CA CYS A 137 22.04 -16.61 -3.66
C CYS A 137 22.14 -16.12 -5.11
N VAL A 138 21.17 -16.47 -5.96
CA VAL A 138 21.14 -16.03 -7.37
C VAL A 138 21.07 -14.51 -7.46
N LYS A 139 20.19 -13.86 -6.68
CA LYS A 139 20.12 -12.41 -6.59
C LYS A 139 21.47 -11.78 -6.25
N MET A 140 22.13 -12.26 -5.20
CA MET A 140 23.42 -11.73 -4.74
C MET A 140 24.49 -11.84 -5.84
N ILE A 141 24.57 -12.98 -6.51
CA ILE A 141 25.55 -13.20 -7.58
C ILE A 141 25.24 -12.29 -8.79
N SER A 142 23.98 -12.25 -9.22
CA SER A 142 23.54 -11.43 -10.34
C SER A 142 23.82 -9.95 -10.13
N LEU A 143 23.53 -9.44 -8.93
CA LEU A 143 23.79 -8.03 -8.61
C LEU A 143 25.29 -7.72 -8.52
N LYS A 144 26.11 -8.64 -8.02
CA LYS A 144 27.58 -8.46 -8.03
C LYS A 144 28.13 -8.38 -9.45
N ILE A 145 27.67 -9.24 -10.35
CA ILE A 145 28.07 -9.20 -11.77
C ILE A 145 27.61 -7.89 -12.40
N TYR A 146 26.36 -7.51 -12.18
CA TYR A 146 25.81 -6.25 -12.69
C TYR A 146 26.61 -5.04 -12.22
N ASP A 147 26.91 -4.94 -10.91
CA ASP A 147 27.62 -3.81 -10.33
C ASP A 147 29.07 -3.69 -10.86
N GLN A 148 29.66 -4.80 -11.32
CA GLN A 148 30.98 -4.80 -11.99
C GLN A 148 30.92 -4.37 -13.46
N LEU A 149 29.84 -4.74 -14.16
CA LEU A 149 29.71 -4.51 -15.61
C LEU A 149 28.88 -3.26 -15.97
N LYS A 150 28.24 -2.60 -15.02
CA LYS A 150 27.27 -1.53 -15.27
C LYS A 150 27.84 -0.36 -16.08
N GLU A 151 29.12 -0.06 -15.92
CA GLU A 151 29.79 1.03 -16.67
C GLU A 151 30.08 0.66 -18.12
N GLU A 152 30.30 -0.64 -18.39
CA GLU A 152 30.57 -1.14 -19.75
C GLU A 152 29.30 -1.34 -20.54
N VAL A 153 28.22 -1.80 -19.88
CA VAL A 153 26.97 -2.21 -20.56
C VAL A 153 25.99 -1.04 -20.72
N GLN A 154 26.14 0.06 -19.99
CA GLN A 154 25.31 1.28 -20.05
C GLN A 154 23.79 0.98 -20.01
N LEU A 155 23.35 0.11 -19.11
CA LEU A 155 21.95 -0.23 -18.95
C LEU A 155 21.17 0.93 -18.31
N GLY A 156 19.88 1.01 -18.61
CA GLY A 156 19.00 2.06 -18.10
C GLY A 156 18.87 2.06 -16.55
N GLU A 157 18.37 3.17 -16.04
CA GLU A 157 18.30 3.49 -14.60
C GLU A 157 17.60 2.38 -13.77
N HIS A 158 16.58 1.72 -14.35
CA HIS A 158 15.81 0.67 -13.66
C HIS A 158 16.35 -0.75 -13.86
N ALA A 159 17.44 -0.93 -14.61
CA ALA A 159 17.93 -2.26 -14.95
C ALA A 159 18.33 -3.08 -13.70
N ARG A 160 18.86 -2.42 -12.67
CA ARG A 160 19.27 -3.07 -11.42
C ARG A 160 18.08 -3.68 -10.68
N ILE A 161 16.99 -2.94 -10.51
CA ILE A 161 15.79 -3.45 -9.81
C ILE A 161 15.07 -4.53 -10.63
N LEU A 162 15.08 -4.41 -11.96
CA LEU A 162 14.55 -5.45 -12.85
C LEU A 162 15.34 -6.75 -12.71
N LEU A 163 16.67 -6.67 -12.71
CA LEU A 163 17.54 -7.84 -12.51
C LEU A 163 17.34 -8.47 -11.13
N GLU A 164 17.23 -7.65 -10.08
CA GLU A 164 16.98 -8.12 -8.72
C GLU A 164 15.66 -8.88 -8.62
N THR A 165 14.59 -8.29 -9.18
CA THR A 165 13.26 -8.89 -9.21
C THR A 165 13.24 -10.19 -10.02
N ALA A 166 13.86 -10.19 -11.19
CA ALA A 166 13.97 -11.37 -12.04
C ALA A 166 14.76 -12.49 -11.35
N ALA A 167 15.86 -12.16 -10.66
CA ALA A 167 16.64 -13.12 -9.91
C ALA A 167 15.88 -13.75 -8.74
N ILE A 168 15.00 -12.99 -8.08
CA ILE A 168 14.14 -13.53 -7.00
C ILE A 168 13.09 -14.50 -7.57
N LEU A 169 12.53 -14.19 -8.76
CA LEU A 169 11.38 -14.90 -9.33
C LEU A 169 11.76 -15.95 -10.38
N HIS A 170 13.05 -16.13 -10.72
CA HIS A 170 13.46 -16.93 -11.87
C HIS A 170 12.95 -18.37 -11.84
N ASP A 171 12.80 -18.95 -10.65
CA ASP A 171 12.37 -20.34 -10.46
C ASP A 171 10.91 -20.48 -9.99
N ILE A 172 10.13 -19.38 -9.97
CA ILE A 172 8.74 -19.43 -9.47
C ILE A 172 7.87 -20.43 -10.26
N GLY A 173 8.21 -20.66 -11.53
CA GLY A 173 7.54 -21.61 -12.43
C GLY A 173 7.68 -23.07 -12.02
N VAL A 174 8.62 -23.43 -11.13
CA VAL A 174 8.74 -24.76 -10.53
C VAL A 174 7.46 -25.16 -9.81
N PHE A 175 6.70 -24.19 -9.28
CA PHE A 175 5.38 -24.44 -8.68
C PHE A 175 4.40 -25.11 -9.64
N ILE A 176 4.49 -24.83 -10.94
CA ILE A 176 3.65 -25.42 -11.98
C ILE A 176 4.25 -26.76 -12.40
N ARG A 177 5.52 -26.76 -12.79
CA ARG A 177 6.24 -27.95 -13.24
C ARG A 177 7.74 -27.69 -13.24
N TYR A 178 8.53 -28.69 -12.82
CA TYR A 178 9.98 -28.60 -12.82
C TYR A 178 10.56 -28.50 -14.25
N ASP A 179 10.03 -29.33 -15.17
CA ASP A 179 10.45 -29.28 -16.56
C ASP A 179 9.95 -27.99 -17.21
N ASN A 180 10.85 -27.25 -17.85
CA ASN A 180 10.59 -25.96 -18.50
C ASN A 180 10.10 -24.86 -17.52
N HIS A 181 10.49 -24.93 -16.25
CA HIS A 181 10.11 -23.93 -15.23
C HIS A 181 10.47 -22.49 -15.64
N ASN A 182 11.55 -22.30 -16.40
CA ASN A 182 11.93 -20.99 -16.95
C ASN A 182 10.86 -20.39 -17.84
N ILE A 183 10.17 -21.19 -18.65
CA ILE A 183 9.05 -20.76 -19.49
C ILE A 183 7.85 -20.39 -18.59
N HIS A 184 7.57 -21.21 -17.58
CA HIS A 184 6.49 -20.95 -16.63
C HIS A 184 6.75 -19.73 -15.73
N SER A 185 8.01 -19.42 -15.44
CA SER A 185 8.40 -18.22 -14.67
C SER A 185 8.26 -16.92 -15.49
N SER A 186 8.21 -16.99 -16.82
CA SER A 186 8.13 -15.84 -17.71
C SER A 186 6.69 -15.36 -17.98
N TYR A 187 5.70 -16.15 -17.58
CA TYR A 187 4.28 -15.79 -17.65
C TYR A 187 3.80 -15.12 -16.36
#